data_a57009657d2e35d75f1437e26b6bd348
#
_entry.id   a57009657d2e35d75f1437e26b6bd348
#
_cell.length_a   1.000
_cell.length_b   1.000
_cell.length_c   1.000
_cell.angle_alpha   90.00
_cell.angle_beta   90.00
_cell.angle_gamma   90.00
#
_symmetry.space_group_name_H-M   'P 1'
#
loop_
_entity.id
_entity.type
_entity.pdbx_description
1 polymer ?
#
loop_
_entity_poly.entity_id
_entity_poly.type
_entity_poly.pdbx_seq_one_letter_code
_entity_poly.pdbx_strand_id
1 'polypeptide(L)'
;MNKIIAIQSDNIKKINIKTDTTVLLAKEAQARGYKIIWYETKDLNFINSKVVVYGKEIKFFNVKRKFYKIKKDIKFDISKAKYILIRQNPPFNTNYINSTYYLDILTNCKIINNPTSIRNVSEKFYSAKFIKYMPPTIFTKNLYEIKNFFKKNKNIVIKPINGFAGKNILFIKKKINNKNILKYLKKFDHVMVQKYLPSIKYGDKRVFIINGKVKGAIKRIPKKGSNLANISQGGNAFETKLNKKELKISKAIAKNLSKSKIFFAGIDLINGYLIGDINVTSPTGLPQYKELTGINLAKDFWNEA
;
A
#
# COMPACT_ATOMS: atom_id res chain seq x y z
N MET A 1 -9.45 23.62 18.90
CA MET A 1 -9.62 22.47 17.98
C MET A 1 -9.06 21.20 18.61
N ASN A 2 -9.86 20.13 18.61
CA ASN A 2 -9.39 18.84 19.17
C ASN A 2 -8.22 18.28 18.36
N LYS A 3 -7.04 18.22 18.95
CA LYS A 3 -5.87 17.58 18.34
C LYS A 3 -5.96 16.05 18.45
N ILE A 4 -6.92 15.45 17.71
CA ILE A 4 -7.16 14.01 17.71
C ILE A 4 -6.97 13.47 16.29
N ILE A 5 -6.27 12.35 16.20
CA ILE A 5 -6.14 11.54 14.98
C ILE A 5 -6.73 10.16 15.26
N ALA A 6 -7.67 9.74 14.41
CA ALA A 6 -8.21 8.40 14.41
C ALA A 6 -7.48 7.55 13.36
N ILE A 7 -7.01 6.37 13.72
CA ILE A 7 -6.26 5.48 12.83
C ILE A 7 -7.01 4.16 12.71
N GLN A 8 -7.57 3.92 11.52
CA GLN A 8 -8.15 2.64 11.13
C GLN A 8 -7.03 1.72 10.67
N SER A 9 -6.71 0.70 11.44
CA SER A 9 -5.60 -0.20 11.14
C SER A 9 -5.85 -1.59 11.71
N ASP A 10 -4.90 -2.50 11.49
CA ASP A 10 -4.93 -3.82 12.10
C ASP A 10 -4.68 -3.73 13.61
N ASN A 11 -4.94 -4.84 14.32
CA ASN A 11 -4.76 -4.89 15.77
C ASN A 11 -3.32 -4.54 16.16
N ILE A 12 -3.16 -3.54 17.02
CA ILE A 12 -1.87 -3.00 17.43
C ILE A 12 -0.94 -4.09 18.04
N LYS A 13 -1.51 -5.12 18.67
CA LYS A 13 -0.74 -6.23 19.25
C LYS A 13 -0.11 -7.15 18.19
N LYS A 14 -0.62 -7.12 16.94
CA LYS A 14 -0.13 -7.94 15.81
C LYS A 14 0.82 -7.19 14.88
N ILE A 15 1.04 -5.90 15.10
CA ILE A 15 1.87 -5.04 14.26
C ILE A 15 3.33 -5.10 14.72
N ASN A 16 4.25 -5.17 13.77
CA ASN A 16 5.67 -4.99 14.06
C ASN A 16 5.97 -3.50 14.27
N ILE A 17 5.98 -3.07 15.51
CA ILE A 17 6.11 -1.65 15.90
C ILE A 17 7.38 -0.98 15.34
N LYS A 18 8.46 -1.74 15.09
CA LYS A 18 9.73 -1.19 14.59
C LYS A 18 9.68 -0.89 13.10
N THR A 19 8.96 -1.67 12.33
CA THR A 19 8.98 -1.63 10.85
C THR A 19 7.70 -1.12 10.23
N ASP A 20 6.68 -0.85 11.04
CA ASP A 20 5.37 -0.43 10.55
C ASP A 20 5.30 1.07 10.27
N THR A 21 4.88 1.42 9.05
CA THR A 21 4.73 2.82 8.61
C THR A 21 3.63 3.56 9.38
N THR A 22 2.53 2.88 9.74
CA THR A 22 1.43 3.50 10.48
C THR A 22 1.88 3.95 11.86
N VAL A 23 2.70 3.13 12.52
CA VAL A 23 3.31 3.47 13.80
C VAL A 23 4.25 4.67 13.68
N LEU A 24 5.05 4.75 12.63
CA LEU A 24 5.92 5.90 12.39
C LEU A 24 5.12 7.18 12.19
N LEU A 25 4.04 7.12 11.40
CA LEU A 25 3.11 8.24 11.21
C LEU A 25 2.43 8.65 12.52
N ALA A 26 1.97 7.68 13.32
CA ALA A 26 1.33 7.94 14.61
C ALA A 26 2.29 8.58 15.64
N LYS A 27 3.54 8.13 15.70
CA LYS A 27 4.58 8.72 16.56
C LYS A 27 4.87 10.17 16.18
N GLU A 28 4.99 10.46 14.89
CA GLU A 28 5.20 11.84 14.41
C GLU A 28 4.00 12.72 14.72
N ALA A 29 2.77 12.22 14.55
CA ALA A 29 1.56 12.93 14.92
C ALA A 29 1.52 13.22 16.44
N GLN A 30 1.86 12.23 17.25
CA GLN A 30 1.94 12.40 18.71
C GLN A 30 2.98 13.45 19.10
N ALA A 31 4.14 13.49 18.44
CA ALA A 31 5.18 14.52 18.66
C ALA A 31 4.68 15.94 18.34
N ARG A 32 3.69 16.07 17.44
CA ARG A 32 2.98 17.31 17.11
C ARG A 32 1.82 17.63 18.07
N GLY A 33 1.67 16.86 19.14
CA GLY A 33 0.66 17.07 20.17
C GLY A 33 -0.71 16.44 19.88
N TYR A 34 -0.82 15.57 18.89
CA TYR A 34 -2.08 14.85 18.61
C TYR A 34 -2.26 13.67 19.57
N LYS A 35 -3.48 13.48 20.05
CA LYS A 35 -3.95 12.24 20.69
C LYS A 35 -4.26 11.21 19.60
N ILE A 36 -3.90 9.96 19.84
CA ILE A 36 -4.07 8.86 18.88
C ILE A 36 -5.19 7.94 19.36
N ILE A 37 -6.25 7.83 18.56
CA ILE A 37 -7.32 6.84 18.71
C ILE A 37 -7.08 5.76 17.64
N TRP A 38 -6.82 4.54 18.07
CA TRP A 38 -6.56 3.39 17.22
C TRP A 38 -7.75 2.44 17.24
N TYR A 39 -8.24 2.02 16.07
CA TYR A 39 -9.36 1.11 15.94
C TYR A 39 -9.22 0.17 14.74
N GLU A 40 -9.90 -0.96 14.79
CA GLU A 40 -9.99 -1.93 13.69
C GLU A 40 -11.29 -1.68 12.90
N THR A 41 -11.39 -2.18 11.66
CA THR A 41 -12.59 -2.00 10.82
C THR A 41 -13.86 -2.57 11.46
N LYS A 42 -13.74 -3.65 12.24
CA LYS A 42 -14.86 -4.27 12.98
C LYS A 42 -15.44 -3.38 14.09
N ASP A 43 -14.69 -2.36 14.50
CA ASP A 43 -15.07 -1.45 15.59
C ASP A 43 -15.86 -0.24 15.09
N LEU A 44 -16.07 -0.12 13.75
CA LEU A 44 -16.88 0.93 13.12
C LEU A 44 -18.37 0.65 13.30
N ASN A 45 -19.10 1.69 13.70
CA ASN A 45 -20.55 1.65 13.87
C ASN A 45 -21.20 2.95 13.39
N PHE A 46 -22.41 2.85 12.86
CA PHE A 46 -23.27 4.01 12.61
C PHE A 46 -24.44 3.97 13.58
N ILE A 47 -24.42 4.85 14.59
CA ILE A 47 -25.37 4.86 15.70
C ILE A 47 -25.81 6.30 15.94
N ASN A 48 -27.12 6.54 16.02
CA ASN A 48 -27.71 7.86 16.26
C ASN A 48 -27.14 8.93 15.31
N SER A 49 -27.14 8.61 14.01
CA SER A 49 -26.64 9.47 12.93
C SER A 49 -25.16 9.89 13.06
N LYS A 50 -24.35 9.11 13.80
CA LYS A 50 -22.92 9.34 14.01
C LYS A 50 -22.11 8.11 13.65
N VAL A 51 -20.90 8.33 13.11
CA VAL A 51 -19.92 7.27 12.94
C VAL A 51 -19.09 7.17 14.22
N VAL A 52 -19.27 6.07 14.92
CA VAL A 52 -18.68 5.83 16.25
C VAL A 52 -17.76 4.60 16.19
N VAL A 53 -16.64 4.67 16.87
CA VAL A 53 -15.70 3.56 17.01
C VAL A 53 -15.52 3.16 18.48
N TYR A 54 -15.37 1.86 18.71
CA TYR A 54 -14.90 1.31 19.97
C TYR A 54 -13.38 1.07 19.85
N GLY A 55 -12.61 2.13 20.05
CA GLY A 55 -11.17 2.14 19.83
C GLY A 55 -10.36 2.22 21.12
N LYS A 56 -9.07 2.46 20.95
CA LYS A 56 -8.09 2.57 22.03
C LYS A 56 -7.34 3.88 21.95
N GLU A 57 -7.28 4.63 23.05
CA GLU A 57 -6.34 5.74 23.16
C GLU A 57 -4.94 5.19 23.39
N ILE A 58 -4.02 5.44 22.45
CA ILE A 58 -2.66 4.89 22.49
C ILE A 58 -1.64 6.02 22.68
N LYS A 59 -0.64 5.76 23.53
CA LYS A 59 0.57 6.58 23.64
C LYS A 59 1.77 5.73 23.21
N PHE A 60 2.56 6.25 22.26
CA PHE A 60 3.80 5.64 21.79
C PHE A 60 5.01 6.17 22.56
N PHE A 61 6.04 5.33 22.69
CA PHE A 61 7.30 5.66 23.35
C PHE A 61 8.48 5.29 22.45
N ASN A 62 9.62 5.94 22.71
CA ASN A 62 10.89 5.65 22.03
C ASN A 62 11.82 4.78 22.91
N VAL A 63 11.27 3.95 23.77
CA VAL A 63 12.01 3.11 24.72
C VAL A 63 12.10 1.68 24.20
N LYS A 64 13.30 1.04 24.29
CA LYS A 64 13.59 -0.28 23.70
C LYS A 64 12.63 -1.41 24.14
N ARG A 65 12.08 -1.38 25.34
CA ARG A 65 11.21 -2.45 25.89
C ARG A 65 9.72 -2.11 25.94
N LYS A 66 9.35 -0.83 25.73
CA LYS A 66 7.95 -0.39 25.84
C LYS A 66 7.63 0.57 24.69
N PHE A 67 7.18 0.01 23.57
CA PHE A 67 6.90 0.80 22.36
C PHE A 67 5.60 1.59 22.44
N TYR A 68 4.58 1.11 23.16
CA TYR A 68 3.29 1.78 23.33
C TYR A 68 2.62 1.39 24.64
N LYS A 69 1.65 2.21 25.08
CA LYS A 69 0.71 1.93 26.16
C LYS A 69 -0.70 2.22 25.66
N ILE A 70 -1.63 1.30 25.87
CA ILE A 70 -3.05 1.57 25.79
C ILE A 70 -3.42 2.34 27.05
N LYS A 71 -3.89 3.57 26.91
CA LYS A 71 -4.31 4.40 28.05
C LYS A 71 -5.67 3.98 28.54
N LYS A 72 -6.61 3.81 27.61
CA LYS A 72 -8.00 3.41 27.87
C LYS A 72 -8.67 2.91 26.60
N ASP A 73 -9.70 2.11 26.76
CA ASP A 73 -10.69 1.84 25.74
C ASP A 73 -11.65 3.03 25.66
N ILE A 74 -12.11 3.39 24.48
CA ILE A 74 -12.92 4.58 24.27
C ILE A 74 -14.00 4.36 23.19
N LYS A 75 -15.23 4.75 23.51
CA LYS A 75 -16.27 4.98 22.50
C LYS A 75 -16.10 6.40 21.99
N PHE A 76 -15.80 6.56 20.69
CA PHE A 76 -15.43 7.84 20.12
C PHE A 76 -16.18 8.13 18.81
N ASP A 77 -16.82 9.30 18.74
CA ASP A 77 -17.39 9.85 17.52
C ASP A 77 -16.24 10.37 16.64
N ILE A 78 -15.92 9.63 15.56
CA ILE A 78 -14.74 9.93 14.75
C ILE A 78 -14.87 11.19 13.89
N SER A 79 -16.08 11.76 13.75
CA SER A 79 -16.27 13.07 13.12
C SER A 79 -15.55 14.20 13.86
N LYS A 80 -15.23 13.98 15.16
CA LYS A 80 -14.48 14.91 16.02
C LYS A 80 -12.96 14.81 15.84
N ALA A 81 -12.46 13.86 15.06
CA ALA A 81 -11.05 13.77 14.71
C ALA A 81 -10.69 14.85 13.68
N LYS A 82 -9.49 15.44 13.80
CA LYS A 82 -8.96 16.33 12.77
C LYS A 82 -8.55 15.55 11.53
N TYR A 83 -7.94 14.39 11.75
CA TYR A 83 -7.51 13.47 10.68
C TYR A 83 -7.99 12.06 10.97
N ILE A 84 -8.33 11.34 9.90
CA ILE A 84 -8.55 9.89 9.93
C ILE A 84 -7.57 9.25 8.95
N LEU A 85 -6.78 8.29 9.39
CA LEU A 85 -5.89 7.53 8.53
C LEU A 85 -6.52 6.16 8.24
N ILE A 86 -6.67 5.82 6.95
CA ILE A 86 -7.03 4.47 6.51
C ILE A 86 -5.75 3.69 6.29
N ARG A 87 -5.43 2.77 7.19
CA ARG A 87 -4.15 2.08 7.26
C ARG A 87 -4.25 0.57 7.50
N GLN A 88 -5.45 -0.01 7.48
CA GLN A 88 -5.60 -1.47 7.52
C GLN A 88 -4.92 -2.11 6.30
N ASN A 89 -4.28 -3.25 6.53
CA ASN A 89 -3.67 -4.01 5.46
C ASN A 89 -4.73 -4.67 4.54
N PRO A 90 -4.41 -4.94 3.28
CA PRO A 90 -5.21 -5.82 2.45
C PRO A 90 -5.44 -7.19 3.12
N PRO A 91 -6.51 -7.93 2.77
CA PRO A 91 -7.11 -7.98 1.44
C PRO A 91 -8.10 -6.85 1.17
N PHE A 92 -8.07 -6.31 -0.05
CA PHE A 92 -9.07 -5.38 -0.54
C PHE A 92 -10.30 -6.18 -1.00
N ASN A 93 -11.20 -6.42 -0.06
CA ASN A 93 -12.42 -7.22 -0.21
C ASN A 93 -13.65 -6.41 0.21
N THR A 94 -14.82 -7.03 0.20
CA THR A 94 -16.08 -6.39 0.57
C THR A 94 -16.02 -5.75 1.97
N ASN A 95 -15.38 -6.40 2.95
CA ASN A 95 -15.25 -5.84 4.30
C ASN A 95 -14.39 -4.56 4.30
N TYR A 96 -13.30 -4.54 3.51
CA TYR A 96 -12.50 -3.34 3.32
C TYR A 96 -13.35 -2.22 2.70
N ILE A 97 -14.07 -2.52 1.62
CA ILE A 97 -14.93 -1.58 0.91
C ILE A 97 -16.00 -1.03 1.86
N ASN A 98 -16.70 -1.90 2.59
CA ASN A 98 -17.74 -1.50 3.55
C ASN A 98 -17.21 -0.53 4.59
N SER A 99 -16.00 -0.75 5.14
CA SER A 99 -15.41 0.17 6.10
C SER A 99 -15.19 1.57 5.54
N THR A 100 -14.96 1.70 4.23
CA THR A 100 -14.79 3.00 3.58
C THR A 100 -16.10 3.77 3.42
N TYR A 101 -17.25 3.10 3.30
CA TYR A 101 -18.56 3.76 3.23
C TYR A 101 -18.91 4.49 4.52
N TYR A 102 -18.57 3.95 5.69
CA TYR A 102 -18.73 4.65 6.97
C TYR A 102 -17.94 5.98 6.99
N LEU A 103 -16.79 6.00 6.34
CA LEU A 103 -15.93 7.17 6.33
C LEU A 103 -16.37 8.21 5.30
N ASP A 104 -17.02 7.80 4.20
CA ASP A 104 -17.54 8.73 3.19
C ASP A 104 -18.63 9.68 3.74
N ILE A 105 -19.31 9.28 4.80
CA ILE A 105 -20.38 10.12 5.43
C ILE A 105 -19.77 11.33 6.15
N LEU A 106 -18.48 11.28 6.47
CA LEU A 106 -17.82 12.30 7.27
C LEU A 106 -17.38 13.49 6.42
N THR A 107 -17.82 14.70 6.80
CA THR A 107 -17.50 15.94 6.08
C THR A 107 -16.54 16.86 6.82
N ASN A 108 -16.41 16.71 8.14
CA ASN A 108 -15.73 17.66 9.02
C ASN A 108 -14.29 17.26 9.38
N CYS A 109 -13.75 16.20 8.77
CA CYS A 109 -12.40 15.69 9.03
C CYS A 109 -11.66 15.36 7.74
N LYS A 110 -10.33 15.47 7.76
CA LYS A 110 -9.51 15.07 6.61
C LYS A 110 -9.19 13.58 6.68
N ILE A 111 -9.64 12.82 5.68
CA ILE A 111 -9.41 11.36 5.62
C ILE A 111 -8.29 11.05 4.62
N ILE A 112 -7.29 10.29 5.01
CA ILE A 112 -6.11 9.95 4.24
C ILE A 112 -5.94 8.41 4.17
N ASN A 113 -5.95 7.83 2.97
CA ASN A 113 -6.34 8.39 1.69
C ASN A 113 -7.87 8.59 1.65
N ASN A 114 -8.34 9.39 0.67
CA ASN A 114 -9.77 9.58 0.46
C ASN A 114 -10.48 8.22 0.23
N PRO A 115 -11.59 7.90 0.93
CA PRO A 115 -12.22 6.57 0.90
C PRO A 115 -12.72 6.17 -0.49
N THR A 116 -13.42 7.07 -1.20
CA THR A 116 -13.89 6.86 -2.57
C THR A 116 -12.72 6.63 -3.52
N SER A 117 -11.63 7.37 -3.35
CA SER A 117 -10.43 7.22 -4.19
C SER A 117 -9.73 5.88 -3.98
N ILE A 118 -9.65 5.37 -2.75
CA ILE A 118 -9.12 4.02 -2.49
C ILE A 118 -9.95 2.97 -3.23
N ARG A 119 -11.27 3.07 -3.22
CA ARG A 119 -12.14 2.13 -3.97
C ARG A 119 -11.93 2.20 -5.48
N ASN A 120 -11.70 3.39 -6.01
CA ASN A 120 -11.58 3.64 -7.46
C ASN A 120 -10.15 3.41 -8.00
N VAL A 121 -9.14 3.40 -7.14
CA VAL A 121 -7.74 3.12 -7.51
C VAL A 121 -7.39 1.68 -7.15
N SER A 122 -7.79 0.73 -7.99
CA SER A 122 -7.34 -0.67 -7.87
C SER A 122 -5.81 -0.73 -7.99
N GLU A 123 -5.12 -1.22 -6.98
CA GLU A 123 -3.66 -1.16 -6.87
C GLU A 123 -2.91 -1.74 -8.08
N LYS A 124 -3.49 -2.73 -8.80
CA LYS A 124 -2.89 -3.28 -10.01
C LYS A 124 -3.56 -2.80 -11.29
N PHE A 125 -4.90 -2.85 -11.37
CA PHE A 125 -5.58 -2.49 -12.62
C PHE A 125 -5.45 -1.00 -12.96
N TYR A 126 -5.36 -0.12 -11.97
CA TYR A 126 -5.12 1.31 -12.21
C TYR A 126 -3.81 1.57 -12.98
N SER A 127 -2.82 0.67 -12.87
CA SER A 127 -1.56 0.76 -13.61
C SER A 127 -1.74 0.68 -15.13
N ALA A 128 -2.87 0.15 -15.63
CA ALA A 128 -3.20 0.12 -17.07
C ALA A 128 -3.19 1.53 -17.69
N LYS A 129 -3.51 2.57 -16.93
CA LYS A 129 -3.38 3.98 -17.36
C LYS A 129 -1.93 4.37 -17.69
N PHE A 130 -0.98 3.60 -17.22
CA PHE A 130 0.46 3.83 -17.37
C PHE A 130 1.14 2.70 -18.17
N ILE A 131 0.38 2.00 -19.02
CA ILE A 131 0.84 0.82 -19.79
C ILE A 131 2.13 1.09 -20.57
N LYS A 132 2.33 2.32 -21.09
CA LYS A 132 3.55 2.74 -21.78
C LYS A 132 4.82 2.72 -20.90
N TYR A 133 4.66 2.69 -19.60
CA TYR A 133 5.77 2.60 -18.63
C TYR A 133 5.95 1.20 -18.08
N MET A 134 5.10 0.25 -18.47
CA MET A 134 5.16 -1.13 -18.04
C MET A 134 5.93 -1.99 -19.05
N PRO A 135 6.50 -3.13 -18.62
CA PRO A 135 6.90 -4.17 -19.60
C PRO A 135 5.64 -4.68 -20.31
N PRO A 136 5.75 -5.43 -21.41
CA PRO A 136 4.58 -6.04 -22.03
C PRO A 136 3.64 -6.64 -21.00
N THR A 137 2.38 -6.19 -20.99
CA THR A 137 1.38 -6.52 -19.97
C THR A 137 0.00 -6.61 -20.61
N ILE A 138 -0.80 -7.59 -20.20
CA ILE A 138 -2.25 -7.67 -20.48
C ILE A 138 -3.01 -7.91 -19.18
N PHE A 139 -4.29 -7.55 -19.17
CA PHE A 139 -5.26 -7.85 -18.11
C PHE A 139 -6.36 -8.71 -18.72
N THR A 140 -6.55 -9.94 -18.21
CA THR A 140 -7.48 -10.89 -18.81
C THR A 140 -7.90 -11.98 -17.84
N LYS A 141 -9.00 -12.68 -18.13
CA LYS A 141 -9.38 -13.98 -17.57
C LYS A 141 -9.48 -15.07 -18.64
N ASN A 142 -9.03 -14.77 -19.85
CA ASN A 142 -9.13 -15.68 -20.98
C ASN A 142 -7.83 -16.49 -21.13
N LEU A 143 -7.94 -17.82 -21.04
CA LEU A 143 -6.80 -18.73 -21.20
C LEU A 143 -6.13 -18.60 -22.58
N TYR A 144 -6.90 -18.38 -23.64
CA TYR A 144 -6.38 -18.21 -25.01
C TYR A 144 -5.43 -17.00 -25.07
N GLU A 145 -5.83 -15.86 -24.52
CA GLU A 145 -5.00 -14.66 -24.46
C GLU A 145 -3.73 -14.85 -23.65
N ILE A 146 -3.80 -15.59 -22.54
CA ILE A 146 -2.62 -15.94 -21.72
C ILE A 146 -1.64 -16.79 -22.54
N LYS A 147 -2.16 -17.77 -23.30
CA LYS A 147 -1.32 -18.64 -24.16
C LYS A 147 -0.66 -17.84 -25.29
N ASN A 148 -1.38 -16.95 -25.94
CA ASN A 148 -0.84 -16.10 -26.99
C ASN A 148 0.24 -15.16 -26.45
N PHE A 149 -0.03 -14.56 -25.29
CA PHE A 149 0.94 -13.69 -24.61
C PHE A 149 2.21 -14.48 -24.20
N PHE A 150 2.07 -15.72 -23.72
CA PHE A 150 3.21 -16.59 -23.41
C PHE A 150 4.00 -16.97 -24.64
N LYS A 151 3.34 -17.35 -25.74
CA LYS A 151 4.05 -17.66 -27.01
C LYS A 151 4.94 -16.49 -27.44
N LYS A 152 4.48 -15.25 -27.31
CA LYS A 152 5.21 -14.03 -27.69
C LYS A 152 6.34 -13.69 -26.70
N ASN A 153 6.12 -13.86 -25.39
CA ASN A 153 7.04 -13.35 -24.35
C ASN A 153 7.89 -14.43 -23.67
N LYS A 154 7.62 -15.73 -23.90
CA LYS A 154 8.33 -16.91 -23.38
C LYS A 154 8.27 -17.07 -21.86
N ASN A 155 8.68 -16.04 -21.11
CA ASN A 155 8.65 -16.04 -19.65
C ASN A 155 7.65 -14.98 -19.17
N ILE A 156 6.67 -15.39 -18.37
CA ILE A 156 5.62 -14.50 -17.87
C ILE A 156 5.38 -14.66 -16.39
N VAL A 157 4.80 -13.62 -15.82
CA VAL A 157 4.30 -13.58 -14.44
C VAL A 157 2.80 -13.32 -14.48
N ILE A 158 2.04 -14.10 -13.74
CA ILE A 158 0.60 -13.89 -13.57
C ILE A 158 0.34 -13.46 -12.13
N LYS A 159 -0.38 -12.36 -11.96
CA LYS A 159 -0.69 -11.76 -10.65
C LYS A 159 -2.21 -11.56 -10.53
N PRO A 160 -2.85 -11.92 -9.41
CA PRO A 160 -4.24 -11.57 -9.18
C PRO A 160 -4.40 -10.05 -9.14
N ILE A 161 -5.47 -9.48 -9.70
CA ILE A 161 -5.69 -8.03 -9.68
C ILE A 161 -5.80 -7.52 -8.23
N ASN A 162 -6.50 -8.25 -7.38
CA ASN A 162 -6.68 -7.93 -5.95
C ASN A 162 -5.62 -8.59 -5.04
N GLY A 163 -4.51 -9.07 -5.64
CA GLY A 163 -3.40 -9.66 -4.87
C GLY A 163 -2.53 -8.59 -4.20
N PHE A 164 -1.94 -8.93 -3.07
CA PHE A 164 -1.09 -8.04 -2.28
C PHE A 164 0.13 -8.77 -1.71
N ALA A 165 1.13 -8.02 -1.27
CA ALA A 165 2.34 -8.52 -0.60
C ALA A 165 3.07 -9.65 -1.35
N GLY A 166 2.99 -9.72 -2.67
CA GLY A 166 3.62 -10.78 -3.48
C GLY A 166 2.95 -12.14 -3.39
N LYS A 167 1.80 -12.26 -2.71
CA LYS A 167 1.08 -13.54 -2.56
C LYS A 167 0.44 -13.97 -3.88
N ASN A 168 0.39 -15.29 -4.09
CA ASN A 168 -0.27 -15.91 -5.24
C ASN A 168 0.26 -15.46 -6.60
N ILE A 169 1.53 -15.06 -6.70
CA ILE A 169 2.17 -14.78 -7.98
C ILE A 169 2.59 -16.11 -8.62
N LEU A 170 2.19 -16.31 -9.88
CA LEU A 170 2.54 -17.49 -10.65
C LEU A 170 3.59 -17.14 -11.71
N PHE A 171 4.73 -17.83 -11.68
CA PHE A 171 5.81 -17.69 -12.65
C PHE A 171 5.77 -18.82 -13.67
N ILE A 172 5.71 -18.51 -14.96
CA ILE A 172 5.68 -19.48 -16.05
C ILE A 172 6.90 -19.24 -16.94
N LYS A 173 7.79 -20.24 -17.00
CA LYS A 173 9.07 -20.14 -17.72
C LYS A 173 9.23 -21.11 -18.90
N LYS A 174 8.74 -22.35 -18.82
CA LYS A 174 8.99 -23.38 -19.85
C LYS A 174 7.75 -23.69 -20.67
N LYS A 175 6.65 -24.05 -20.04
CA LYS A 175 5.37 -24.43 -20.67
C LYS A 175 4.18 -23.98 -19.82
N ILE A 176 3.06 -23.76 -20.48
CA ILE A 176 1.78 -23.54 -19.81
C ILE A 176 1.14 -24.88 -19.48
N ASN A 177 0.68 -25.03 -18.26
CA ASN A 177 -0.25 -26.09 -17.87
C ASN A 177 -1.66 -25.50 -17.85
N ASN A 178 -2.48 -25.87 -18.83
CA ASN A 178 -3.85 -25.35 -18.99
C ASN A 178 -4.71 -25.59 -17.73
N LYS A 179 -4.66 -26.80 -17.15
CA LYS A 179 -5.44 -27.16 -15.95
C LYS A 179 -5.10 -26.24 -14.78
N ASN A 180 -3.81 -25.97 -14.57
CA ASN A 180 -3.36 -25.07 -13.49
C ASN A 180 -3.77 -23.64 -13.73
N ILE A 181 -3.69 -23.14 -14.97
CA ILE A 181 -4.14 -21.77 -15.29
C ILE A 181 -5.65 -21.64 -15.11
N LEU A 182 -6.45 -22.61 -15.59
CA LEU A 182 -7.89 -22.57 -15.39
C LEU A 182 -8.27 -22.60 -13.91
N LYS A 183 -7.62 -23.44 -13.10
CA LYS A 183 -7.82 -23.44 -11.64
C LYS A 183 -7.47 -22.08 -11.02
N TYR A 184 -6.39 -21.46 -11.49
CA TYR A 184 -5.95 -20.14 -11.02
C TYR A 184 -6.98 -19.05 -11.39
N LEU A 185 -7.47 -19.02 -12.65
CA LEU A 185 -8.48 -18.10 -13.11
C LEU A 185 -9.83 -18.29 -12.39
N LYS A 186 -10.23 -19.56 -12.12
CA LYS A 186 -11.43 -19.83 -11.31
C LYS A 186 -11.33 -19.22 -9.90
N LYS A 187 -10.11 -19.19 -9.32
CA LYS A 187 -9.89 -18.65 -7.97
C LYS A 187 -9.79 -17.13 -7.92
N PHE A 188 -9.19 -16.51 -8.94
CA PHE A 188 -8.80 -15.10 -8.88
C PHE A 188 -9.51 -14.21 -9.91
N ASP A 189 -10.31 -14.80 -10.79
CA ASP A 189 -11.03 -14.14 -11.89
C ASP A 189 -10.06 -13.42 -12.84
N HIS A 190 -10.15 -12.10 -12.96
CA HIS A 190 -9.23 -11.32 -13.79
C HIS A 190 -7.83 -11.25 -13.19
N VAL A 191 -6.83 -11.35 -14.07
CA VAL A 191 -5.42 -11.34 -13.69
C VAL A 191 -4.63 -10.37 -14.56
N MET A 192 -3.53 -9.86 -14.00
CA MET A 192 -2.47 -9.20 -14.76
C MET A 192 -1.48 -10.27 -15.23
N VAL A 193 -1.23 -10.33 -16.52
CA VAL A 193 -0.19 -11.17 -17.14
C VAL A 193 0.89 -10.26 -17.70
N GLN A 194 2.12 -10.44 -17.27
CA GLN A 194 3.22 -9.52 -17.55
C GLN A 194 4.46 -10.29 -17.95
N LYS A 195 5.24 -9.74 -18.91
CA LYS A 195 6.58 -10.30 -19.25
C LYS A 195 7.43 -10.34 -18.00
N TYR A 196 8.04 -11.50 -17.72
CA TYR A 196 8.97 -11.66 -16.62
C TYR A 196 10.24 -10.82 -16.85
N LEU A 197 10.65 -10.08 -15.82
CA LEU A 197 11.88 -9.30 -15.83
C LEU A 197 12.96 -10.00 -14.99
N PRO A 198 13.98 -10.61 -15.61
CA PRO A 198 15.07 -11.29 -14.87
C PRO A 198 15.83 -10.37 -13.93
N SER A 199 15.78 -9.06 -14.18
CA SER A 199 16.41 -8.04 -13.34
C SER A 199 15.82 -7.93 -11.93
N ILE A 200 14.67 -8.60 -11.63
CA ILE A 200 14.14 -8.72 -10.26
C ILE A 200 15.18 -9.31 -9.28
N LYS A 201 16.09 -10.17 -9.75
CA LYS A 201 17.19 -10.68 -8.92
C LYS A 201 18.06 -9.58 -8.30
N TYR A 202 18.13 -8.41 -8.94
CA TYR A 202 18.82 -7.23 -8.44
C TYR A 202 17.90 -6.31 -7.61
N GLY A 203 16.64 -6.71 -7.43
CA GLY A 203 15.63 -6.01 -6.64
C GLY A 203 14.69 -5.12 -7.45
N ASP A 204 13.71 -4.60 -6.73
CA ASP A 204 12.83 -3.53 -7.16
C ASP A 204 13.09 -2.24 -6.38
N LYS A 205 12.50 -1.13 -6.83
CA LYS A 205 12.51 0.14 -6.10
C LYS A 205 11.09 0.49 -5.67
N ARG A 206 10.87 0.60 -4.35
CA ARG A 206 9.67 1.19 -3.76
C ARG A 206 9.85 2.70 -3.71
N VAL A 207 9.07 3.42 -4.50
CA VAL A 207 9.06 4.88 -4.52
C VAL A 207 7.92 5.40 -3.64
N PHE A 208 8.19 6.39 -2.80
CA PHE A 208 7.21 7.03 -1.93
C PHE A 208 6.67 8.30 -2.57
N ILE A 209 5.34 8.39 -2.63
CA ILE A 209 4.60 9.54 -3.15
C ILE A 209 3.74 10.10 -2.01
N ILE A 210 3.91 11.38 -1.70
CA ILE A 210 3.12 12.11 -0.71
C ILE A 210 2.62 13.39 -1.38
N ASN A 211 1.32 13.61 -1.31
CA ASN A 211 0.63 14.78 -1.87
C ASN A 211 1.06 15.09 -3.32
N GLY A 212 1.08 14.06 -4.19
CA GLY A 212 1.46 14.22 -5.60
C GLY A 212 2.95 14.49 -5.86
N LYS A 213 3.80 14.41 -4.82
CA LYS A 213 5.26 14.62 -4.93
C LYS A 213 6.02 13.32 -4.66
N VAL A 214 7.05 13.07 -5.47
CA VAL A 214 8.00 11.96 -5.24
C VAL A 214 8.95 12.40 -4.12
N LYS A 215 8.94 11.68 -2.98
CA LYS A 215 9.69 12.05 -1.77
C LYS A 215 10.95 11.21 -1.54
N GLY A 216 11.02 10.02 -2.11
CA GLY A 216 12.18 9.14 -1.96
C GLY A 216 11.91 7.74 -2.47
N ALA A 217 12.92 6.88 -2.37
CA ALA A 217 12.81 5.47 -2.73
C ALA A 217 13.75 4.60 -1.90
N ILE A 218 13.39 3.34 -1.72
CA ILE A 218 14.26 2.27 -1.24
C ILE A 218 14.37 1.20 -2.32
N LYS A 219 15.52 0.54 -2.40
CA LYS A 219 15.71 -0.67 -3.18
C LYS A 219 15.45 -1.88 -2.29
N ARG A 220 14.65 -2.84 -2.79
CA ARG A 220 14.34 -4.06 -2.07
C ARG A 220 14.91 -5.24 -2.86
N ILE A 221 15.82 -5.99 -2.26
CA ILE A 221 16.46 -7.14 -2.91
C ILE A 221 15.84 -8.42 -2.34
N PRO A 222 15.36 -9.35 -3.20
CA PRO A 222 14.85 -10.64 -2.77
C PRO A 222 15.90 -11.44 -2.00
N LYS A 223 15.45 -12.33 -1.11
CA LYS A 223 16.33 -13.38 -0.59
C LYS A 223 16.86 -14.26 -1.74
N LYS A 224 18.05 -14.82 -1.57
CA LYS A 224 18.63 -15.77 -2.53
C LYS A 224 17.62 -16.88 -2.86
N GLY A 225 17.38 -17.12 -4.14
CA GLY A 225 16.41 -18.12 -4.61
C GLY A 225 14.95 -17.63 -4.69
N SER A 226 14.62 -16.42 -4.21
CA SER A 226 13.29 -15.83 -4.32
C SER A 226 13.21 -14.84 -5.49
N ASN A 227 11.99 -14.69 -6.05
CA ASN A 227 11.65 -13.63 -7.00
C ASN A 227 10.75 -12.54 -6.36
N LEU A 228 10.62 -12.54 -5.03
CA LEU A 228 9.76 -11.61 -4.28
C LEU A 228 10.62 -10.66 -3.45
N ALA A 229 10.63 -9.37 -3.82
CA ALA A 229 11.42 -8.35 -3.17
C ALA A 229 10.71 -7.69 -1.96
N ASN A 230 9.43 -8.01 -1.72
CA ASN A 230 8.67 -7.45 -0.62
C ASN A 230 9.34 -7.72 0.73
N ILE A 231 9.49 -6.70 1.57
CA ILE A 231 10.08 -6.82 2.91
C ILE A 231 9.31 -7.83 3.78
N SER A 232 7.98 -7.86 3.66
CA SER A 232 7.12 -8.86 4.34
C SER A 232 7.36 -10.29 3.89
N GLN A 233 8.01 -10.50 2.74
CA GLN A 233 8.45 -11.80 2.22
C GLN A 233 9.96 -12.04 2.48
N GLY A 234 10.56 -11.19 3.31
CA GLY A 234 11.95 -11.31 3.72
C GLY A 234 12.96 -10.66 2.78
N GLY A 235 12.53 -9.78 1.90
CA GLY A 235 13.42 -8.92 1.12
C GLY A 235 14.17 -7.93 2.02
N ASN A 236 15.42 -7.63 1.65
CA ASN A 236 16.25 -6.64 2.34
C ASN A 236 16.11 -5.26 1.68
N ALA A 237 16.07 -4.22 2.50
CA ALA A 237 16.01 -2.84 2.03
C ALA A 237 17.42 -2.23 1.96
N PHE A 238 17.66 -1.41 0.92
CA PHE A 238 18.90 -0.68 0.70
C PHE A 238 18.59 0.74 0.25
N GLU A 239 19.52 1.65 0.53
CA GLU A 239 19.46 2.99 -0.01
C GLU A 239 19.53 2.98 -1.54
N THR A 240 18.80 3.90 -2.19
CA THR A 240 18.84 4.04 -3.64
C THR A 240 18.40 5.43 -4.08
N LYS A 241 18.85 5.82 -5.28
CA LYS A 241 18.37 7.01 -6.00
C LYS A 241 17.63 6.58 -7.27
N LEU A 242 16.63 7.36 -7.65
CA LEU A 242 15.94 7.16 -8.93
C LEU A 242 16.79 7.73 -10.08
N ASN A 243 16.91 6.98 -11.17
CA ASN A 243 17.49 7.54 -12.39
C ASN A 243 16.47 8.47 -13.10
N LYS A 244 16.91 9.18 -14.16
CA LYS A 244 16.09 10.15 -14.89
C LYS A 244 14.76 9.52 -15.42
N LYS A 245 14.82 8.30 -15.95
CA LYS A 245 13.64 7.57 -16.46
C LYS A 245 12.68 7.21 -15.33
N GLU A 246 13.17 6.63 -14.26
CA GLU A 246 12.37 6.24 -13.09
C GLU A 246 11.70 7.46 -12.43
N LEU A 247 12.43 8.56 -12.33
CA LEU A 247 11.89 9.82 -11.79
C LEU A 247 10.79 10.39 -12.69
N LYS A 248 10.96 10.36 -14.03
CA LYS A 248 9.94 10.78 -15.00
C LYS A 248 8.66 9.97 -14.84
N ILE A 249 8.78 8.63 -14.76
CA ILE A 249 7.65 7.73 -14.55
C ILE A 249 6.94 8.03 -13.23
N SER A 250 7.72 8.11 -12.14
CA SER A 250 7.20 8.37 -10.81
C SER A 250 6.45 9.70 -10.70
N LYS A 251 6.98 10.78 -11.31
CA LYS A 251 6.32 12.10 -11.37
C LYS A 251 5.01 12.04 -12.16
N ALA A 252 4.96 11.32 -13.28
CA ALA A 252 3.75 11.16 -14.08
C ALA A 252 2.64 10.43 -13.31
N ILE A 253 3.01 9.37 -12.57
CA ILE A 253 2.07 8.63 -11.72
C ILE A 253 1.64 9.49 -10.53
N ALA A 254 2.56 10.17 -9.86
CA ALA A 254 2.27 11.06 -8.72
C ALA A 254 1.24 12.15 -9.09
N LYS A 255 1.40 12.79 -10.27
CA LYS A 255 0.44 13.78 -10.79
C LYS A 255 -0.96 13.19 -10.99
N ASN A 256 -1.06 11.95 -11.50
CA ASN A 256 -2.35 11.29 -11.69
C ASN A 256 -2.99 10.88 -10.35
N LEU A 257 -2.20 10.37 -9.41
CA LEU A 257 -2.68 10.00 -8.07
C LEU A 257 -3.22 11.23 -7.32
N SER A 258 -2.55 12.38 -7.42
CA SER A 258 -3.02 13.64 -6.84
C SER A 258 -4.39 14.04 -7.42
N LYS A 259 -4.58 13.98 -8.75
CA LYS A 259 -5.87 14.21 -9.40
C LYS A 259 -6.96 13.24 -8.92
N SER A 260 -6.58 12.02 -8.58
CA SER A 260 -7.47 11.01 -8.00
C SER A 260 -7.59 11.13 -6.48
N LYS A 261 -7.18 12.24 -5.86
CA LYS A 261 -7.24 12.50 -4.41
C LYS A 261 -6.55 11.41 -3.56
N ILE A 262 -5.51 10.75 -4.11
CA ILE A 262 -4.63 9.85 -3.37
C ILE A 262 -3.46 10.68 -2.84
N PHE A 263 -3.43 10.82 -1.51
CA PHE A 263 -2.42 11.60 -0.81
C PHE A 263 -1.13 10.82 -0.58
N PHE A 264 -1.22 9.54 -0.19
CA PHE A 264 -0.07 8.70 0.13
C PHE A 264 -0.10 7.40 -0.67
N ALA A 265 0.96 7.15 -1.42
CA ALA A 265 1.11 5.94 -2.22
C ALA A 265 2.56 5.44 -2.26
N GLY A 266 2.70 4.14 -2.57
CA GLY A 266 3.96 3.52 -2.93
C GLY A 266 3.86 2.88 -4.30
N ILE A 267 4.81 3.13 -5.20
CA ILE A 267 4.87 2.46 -6.51
C ILE A 267 6.13 1.61 -6.63
N ASP A 268 6.04 0.52 -7.36
CA ASP A 268 7.14 -0.43 -7.49
C ASP A 268 7.69 -0.45 -8.91
N LEU A 269 9.01 -0.25 -9.04
CA LEU A 269 9.74 -0.19 -10.30
C LEU A 269 10.80 -1.30 -10.35
N ILE A 270 10.91 -1.99 -11.49
CA ILE A 270 12.02 -2.88 -11.80
C ILE A 270 12.71 -2.41 -13.07
N ASN A 271 14.01 -2.09 -12.97
CA ASN A 271 14.83 -1.69 -14.12
C ASN A 271 14.17 -0.61 -15.01
N GLY A 272 13.60 0.41 -14.38
CA GLY A 272 12.93 1.52 -15.07
C GLY A 272 11.59 1.16 -15.71
N TYR A 273 10.90 0.11 -15.24
CA TYR A 273 9.52 -0.23 -15.59
C TYR A 273 8.63 -0.25 -14.37
N LEU A 274 7.42 0.29 -14.49
CA LEU A 274 6.34 0.11 -13.52
C LEU A 274 5.87 -1.36 -13.60
N ILE A 275 5.88 -2.07 -12.49
CA ILE A 275 5.49 -3.48 -12.46
C ILE A 275 4.02 -3.72 -12.11
N GLY A 276 3.22 -2.65 -12.10
CA GLY A 276 1.79 -2.71 -11.88
C GLY A 276 1.36 -2.63 -10.41
N ASP A 277 2.28 -2.42 -9.48
CA ASP A 277 1.94 -2.24 -8.07
C ASP A 277 1.93 -0.73 -7.74
N ILE A 278 0.72 -0.17 -7.57
CA ILE A 278 0.44 1.21 -7.12
C ILE A 278 -0.29 1.08 -5.78
N ASN A 279 0.48 0.98 -4.71
CA ASN A 279 -0.02 0.69 -3.38
C ASN A 279 -0.63 1.95 -2.75
N VAL A 280 -1.96 1.99 -2.58
CA VAL A 280 -2.72 3.12 -2.05
C VAL A 280 -3.48 2.81 -0.76
N THR A 281 -3.64 1.53 -0.41
CA THR A 281 -4.35 1.10 0.79
C THR A 281 -3.51 1.32 2.05
N SER A 282 -2.39 0.63 2.14
CA SER A 282 -1.47 0.73 3.28
C SER A 282 0.00 0.71 2.82
N PRO A 283 0.49 1.76 2.10
CA PRO A 283 1.89 1.80 1.66
C PRO A 283 2.86 1.68 2.84
N THR A 284 3.87 0.82 2.70
CA THR A 284 4.87 0.51 3.73
C THR A 284 6.28 0.85 3.25
N GLY A 285 7.23 0.96 4.22
CA GLY A 285 8.65 1.16 3.93
C GLY A 285 9.24 2.47 4.47
N LEU A 286 8.43 3.36 5.08
CA LEU A 286 8.95 4.61 5.64
C LEU A 286 9.94 4.42 6.80
N PRO A 287 9.77 3.43 7.72
CA PRO A 287 10.77 3.17 8.76
C PRO A 287 12.12 2.76 8.16
N GLN A 288 12.11 1.87 7.15
CA GLN A 288 13.32 1.43 6.45
C GLN A 288 14.00 2.60 5.72
N TYR A 289 13.22 3.45 5.05
CA TYR A 289 13.76 4.66 4.42
C TYR A 289 14.45 5.56 5.44
N LYS A 290 13.79 5.79 6.60
CA LYS A 290 14.38 6.58 7.69
C LYS A 290 15.67 5.97 8.24
N GLU A 291 15.70 4.64 8.42
CA GLU A 291 16.87 3.92 8.90
C GLU A 291 18.05 4.04 7.93
N LEU A 292 17.81 3.91 6.63
CA LEU A 292 18.84 3.94 5.59
C LEU A 292 19.35 5.33 5.28
N THR A 293 18.50 6.36 5.32
CA THR A 293 18.84 7.71 4.83
C THR A 293 18.91 8.76 5.93
N GLY A 294 18.47 8.45 7.16
CA GLY A 294 18.28 9.45 8.23
C GLY A 294 17.04 10.34 8.04
N ILE A 295 16.39 10.33 6.87
CA ILE A 295 15.29 11.24 6.53
C ILE A 295 13.95 10.65 7.00
N ASN A 296 13.21 11.41 7.82
CA ASN A 296 11.90 11.00 8.33
C ASN A 296 10.74 11.51 7.43
N LEU A 297 10.33 10.72 6.44
CA LEU A 297 9.20 11.08 5.56
C LEU A 297 7.85 11.19 6.28
N ALA A 298 7.72 10.73 7.53
CA ALA A 298 6.52 11.02 8.32
C ALA A 298 6.39 12.51 8.67
N LYS A 299 7.52 13.24 8.78
CA LYS A 299 7.49 14.71 8.91
C LYS A 299 6.92 15.35 7.65
N ASP A 300 7.39 14.93 6.48
CA ASP A 300 6.87 15.41 5.18
C ASP A 300 5.37 15.11 5.04
N PHE A 301 4.94 13.89 5.42
CA PHE A 301 3.54 13.50 5.40
C PHE A 301 2.67 14.48 6.19
N TRP A 302 3.04 14.79 7.42
CA TRP A 302 2.26 15.68 8.27
C TRP A 302 2.42 17.17 7.95
N ASN A 303 3.50 17.57 7.27
CA ASN A 303 3.65 18.95 6.76
C ASN A 303 2.75 19.20 5.55
N GLU A 304 2.51 18.17 4.74
CA GLU A 304 1.68 18.25 3.53
C GLU A 304 0.19 17.93 3.83
N ALA A 305 -0.13 17.33 5.00
CA ALA A 305 -1.48 16.98 5.43
C ALA A 305 -2.20 18.20 6.06
#